data_cd0ccf306ef8b1269dba508ab23e03a9
#
_entry.id   cd0ccf306ef8b1269dba508ab23e03a9
#
_cell.length_a   1.000
_cell.length_b   1.000
_cell.length_c   1.000
_cell.angle_alpha   90.00
_cell.angle_beta   90.00
_cell.angle_gamma   90.00
#
_symmetry.space_group_name_H-M   'P 1'
#
loop_
_entity.id
_entity.type
_entity.pdbx_description
1 polymer ?
#
loop_
_entity_poly.entity_id
_entity_poly.type
_entity_poly.pdbx_seq_one_letter_code
_entity_poly.pdbx_strand_id
1 'polypeptide(L)'
;MIRPAVAAAALVALASCKPSLQPPGDAGVCYHLATDAPGKTHFNVVARSVPDMEHCAADLEGMRLRFLSLGGANAEITGAYQGNFLFLGDEGVFTSDSFDGARYPFLVHSGNQLVPPGAAEP
;
A
#
# COMPACT_ATOMS: atom_id res chain seq x y z
N MET A 1 38.59 4.25 52.78
CA MET A 1 37.17 4.34 52.43
C MET A 1 37.01 4.14 50.93
N ILE A 2 36.47 3.01 50.56
CA ILE A 2 36.24 2.66 49.16
C ILE A 2 34.83 3.12 48.85
N ARG A 3 34.70 4.08 47.95
CA ARG A 3 33.40 4.47 47.43
C ARG A 3 33.05 3.53 46.30
N PRO A 4 31.89 2.84 46.33
CA PRO A 4 31.47 2.11 45.17
C PRO A 4 31.15 3.10 44.05
N ALA A 5 31.83 2.97 42.92
CA ALA A 5 31.46 3.68 41.72
C ALA A 5 30.13 3.08 41.23
N VAL A 6 29.09 3.84 41.39
CA VAL A 6 27.79 3.48 40.74
C VAL A 6 27.99 3.77 39.29
N ALA A 7 28.30 2.75 38.50
CA ALA A 7 28.22 2.84 37.07
C ALA A 7 26.73 2.89 36.72
N ALA A 8 26.21 4.08 36.47
CA ALA A 8 24.93 4.23 35.86
C ALA A 8 25.04 3.70 34.43
N ALA A 9 24.63 2.46 34.22
CA ALA A 9 24.43 1.93 32.90
C ALA A 9 23.27 2.71 32.31
N ALA A 10 23.58 3.71 31.49
CA ALA A 10 22.56 4.33 30.65
C ALA A 10 22.08 3.27 29.67
N LEU A 11 20.95 2.66 29.96
CA LEU A 11 20.19 1.88 28.98
C LEU A 11 19.72 2.86 27.90
N VAL A 12 20.57 3.00 26.88
CA VAL A 12 20.10 3.60 25.64
C VAL A 12 19.12 2.60 25.05
N ALA A 13 17.83 2.81 25.31
CA ALA A 13 16.81 2.13 24.58
C ALA A 13 16.96 2.58 23.12
N LEU A 14 17.63 1.76 22.31
CA LEU A 14 17.58 1.87 20.89
C LEU A 14 16.13 1.58 20.51
N ALA A 15 15.33 2.64 20.41
CA ALA A 15 14.08 2.54 19.70
C ALA A 15 14.45 2.14 18.28
N SER A 16 14.30 0.85 17.96
CA SER A 16 14.40 0.40 16.59
C SER A 16 13.20 0.98 15.85
N CYS A 17 13.38 2.18 15.31
CA CYS A 17 12.47 2.69 14.29
C CYS A 17 12.63 1.76 13.09
N LYS A 18 11.73 0.79 12.95
CA LYS A 18 11.58 0.10 11.69
C LYS A 18 11.21 1.17 10.67
N PRO A 19 12.01 1.33 9.59
CA PRO A 19 11.62 2.27 8.55
C PRO A 19 10.22 1.88 8.07
N SER A 20 9.30 2.83 8.11
CA SER A 20 7.99 2.63 7.54
C SER A 20 8.13 2.38 6.04
N LEU A 21 7.31 1.47 5.51
CA LEU A 21 7.27 1.18 4.09
C LEU A 21 6.92 2.46 3.34
N GLN A 22 7.74 2.82 2.34
CA GLN A 22 7.54 4.02 1.53
C GLN A 22 7.03 3.64 0.15
N PRO A 23 5.99 4.31 -0.37
CA PRO A 23 5.54 4.06 -1.72
C PRO A 23 6.53 4.64 -2.73
N PRO A 24 6.91 3.89 -3.79
CA PRO A 24 7.79 4.41 -4.83
C PRO A 24 7.21 5.65 -5.50
N GLY A 25 8.07 6.64 -5.76
CA GLY A 25 7.70 7.93 -6.33
C GLY A 25 7.99 8.08 -7.82
N ASP A 26 8.36 7.03 -8.54
CA ASP A 26 8.74 7.11 -9.95
C ASP A 26 7.56 7.57 -10.80
N ALA A 27 7.81 8.56 -11.67
CA ALA A 27 6.78 9.12 -12.52
C ALA A 27 6.19 8.08 -13.48
N GLY A 28 4.86 7.98 -13.51
CA GLY A 28 4.13 7.13 -14.45
C GLY A 28 4.26 5.63 -14.23
N VAL A 29 4.82 5.18 -13.12
CA VAL A 29 4.99 3.74 -12.84
C VAL A 29 3.94 3.26 -11.84
N CYS A 30 3.18 2.25 -12.23
CA CYS A 30 2.20 1.58 -11.40
C CYS A 30 2.82 0.34 -10.79
N TYR A 31 2.78 0.21 -9.47
CA TYR A 31 3.38 -0.89 -8.72
C TYR A 31 2.34 -1.73 -7.98
N HIS A 32 2.63 -3.01 -7.84
CA HIS A 32 1.95 -3.92 -6.94
C HIS A 32 2.88 -4.29 -5.79
N LEU A 33 2.36 -4.21 -4.56
CA LEU A 33 3.10 -4.64 -3.38
C LEU A 33 2.92 -6.14 -3.19
N ALA A 34 4.01 -6.88 -3.32
CA ALA A 34 4.03 -8.32 -3.15
C ALA A 34 4.75 -8.71 -1.86
N THR A 35 4.34 -9.83 -1.27
CA THR A 35 4.99 -10.41 -0.10
C THR A 35 5.42 -11.84 -0.47
N ASP A 36 6.74 -12.05 -0.61
CA ASP A 36 7.29 -13.36 -0.99
C ASP A 36 7.51 -14.27 0.22
N ALA A 37 7.78 -13.67 1.38
CA ALA A 37 8.01 -14.38 2.62
C ALA A 37 7.55 -13.49 3.78
N PRO A 38 7.27 -14.05 4.96
CA PRO A 38 6.88 -13.24 6.11
C PRO A 38 7.86 -12.09 6.35
N GLY A 39 7.36 -10.85 6.34
CA GLY A 39 8.15 -9.65 6.55
C GLY A 39 8.97 -9.18 5.34
N LYS A 40 8.90 -9.86 4.20
CA LYS A 40 9.61 -9.44 2.98
C LYS A 40 8.62 -8.97 1.92
N THR A 41 8.45 -7.67 1.86
CA THR A 41 7.63 -7.01 0.84
C THR A 41 8.51 -6.36 -0.22
N HIS A 42 8.01 -6.33 -1.45
CA HIS A 42 8.65 -5.60 -2.54
C HIS A 42 7.61 -5.09 -3.53
N PHE A 43 7.99 -4.07 -4.27
CA PHE A 43 7.13 -3.48 -5.29
C PHE A 43 7.49 -4.04 -6.66
N ASN A 44 6.51 -4.67 -7.31
CA ASN A 44 6.63 -5.12 -8.69
C ASN A 44 6.02 -4.11 -9.64
N VAL A 45 6.70 -3.84 -10.74
CA VAL A 45 6.16 -2.97 -11.79
C VAL A 45 5.02 -3.68 -12.48
N VAL A 46 3.84 -3.07 -12.47
CA VAL A 46 2.66 -3.56 -13.18
C VAL A 46 2.58 -2.92 -14.57
N ALA A 47 2.82 -1.63 -14.65
CA ALA A 47 2.76 -0.87 -15.89
C ALA A 47 3.64 0.38 -15.81
N ARG A 48 4.15 0.82 -16.97
CA ARG A 48 4.91 2.06 -17.12
C ARG A 48 4.15 3.02 -18.02
N SER A 49 4.53 4.28 -17.98
CA SER A 49 3.87 5.34 -18.76
C SER A 49 2.37 5.41 -18.46
N VAL A 50 2.00 5.19 -17.21
CA VAL A 50 0.62 5.29 -16.72
C VAL A 50 0.32 6.77 -16.50
N PRO A 51 -0.72 7.33 -17.13
CA PRO A 51 -0.92 8.78 -17.12
C PRO A 51 -1.44 9.32 -15.80
N ASP A 52 -2.16 8.53 -15.02
CA ASP A 52 -2.78 8.97 -13.77
C ASP A 52 -3.02 7.80 -12.82
N MET A 53 -3.42 8.13 -11.59
CA MET A 53 -3.67 7.15 -10.55
C MET A 53 -4.89 6.30 -10.85
N GLU A 54 -5.89 6.82 -11.54
CA GLU A 54 -7.08 6.08 -11.96
C GLU A 54 -6.73 4.92 -12.89
N HIS A 55 -5.83 5.13 -13.84
CA HIS A 55 -5.36 4.07 -14.74
C HIS A 55 -4.57 3.02 -13.97
N CYS A 56 -3.73 3.44 -13.02
CA CYS A 56 -3.02 2.49 -12.15
C CYS A 56 -4.02 1.65 -11.33
N ALA A 57 -5.04 2.29 -10.76
CA ALA A 57 -6.09 1.60 -10.03
C ALA A 57 -6.83 0.60 -10.92
N ALA A 58 -7.12 0.95 -12.16
CA ALA A 58 -7.79 0.04 -13.10
C ALA A 58 -6.91 -1.18 -13.43
N ASP A 59 -5.62 -0.98 -13.64
CA ASP A 59 -4.67 -2.07 -13.88
C ASP A 59 -4.59 -3.03 -12.68
N LEU A 60 -4.51 -2.47 -11.48
CA LEU A 60 -4.47 -3.24 -10.24
C LEU A 60 -5.79 -3.96 -9.98
N GLU A 61 -6.92 -3.34 -10.28
CA GLU A 61 -8.23 -3.98 -10.16
C GLU A 61 -8.35 -5.19 -11.10
N GLY A 62 -7.87 -5.07 -12.32
CA GLY A 62 -7.80 -6.20 -13.24
C GLY A 62 -6.96 -7.35 -12.70
N MET A 63 -5.85 -7.04 -12.04
CA MET A 63 -5.01 -8.03 -11.37
C MET A 63 -5.75 -8.69 -10.19
N ARG A 64 -6.43 -7.92 -9.37
CA ARG A 64 -7.21 -8.41 -8.22
C ARG A 64 -8.29 -9.39 -8.67
N LEU A 65 -9.03 -9.03 -9.70
CA LEU A 65 -10.10 -9.87 -10.25
C LEU A 65 -9.55 -11.18 -10.82
N ARG A 66 -8.39 -11.15 -11.45
CA ARG A 66 -7.73 -12.38 -11.92
C ARG A 66 -7.31 -13.28 -10.77
N PHE A 67 -6.77 -12.73 -9.68
CA PHE A 67 -6.43 -13.51 -8.49
C PHE A 67 -7.66 -14.19 -7.90
N LEU A 68 -8.77 -13.48 -7.79
CA LEU A 68 -10.03 -14.04 -7.29
C LEU A 68 -10.57 -15.14 -8.21
N SER A 69 -10.49 -14.97 -9.52
CA SER A 69 -10.96 -15.98 -10.48
C SER A 69 -10.11 -17.25 -10.46
N LEU A 70 -8.86 -17.15 -10.02
CA LEU A 70 -7.95 -18.29 -9.86
C LEU A 70 -8.05 -18.95 -8.47
N GLY A 71 -9.03 -18.58 -7.67
CA GLY A 71 -9.26 -19.16 -6.34
C GLY A 71 -8.48 -18.49 -5.22
N GLY A 72 -7.96 -17.27 -5.45
CA GLY A 72 -7.31 -16.49 -4.40
C GLY A 72 -8.27 -16.15 -3.26
N ALA A 73 -7.81 -16.29 -2.02
CA ALA A 73 -8.63 -16.07 -0.83
C ALA A 73 -8.64 -14.61 -0.37
N ASN A 74 -7.68 -13.80 -0.79
CA ASN A 74 -7.57 -12.40 -0.39
C ASN A 74 -8.24 -11.50 -1.41
N ALA A 75 -9.26 -10.80 -0.95
CA ALA A 75 -9.99 -9.85 -1.75
C ALA A 75 -9.29 -8.49 -1.88
N GLU A 76 -8.31 -8.19 -1.03
CA GLU A 76 -7.59 -6.91 -1.04
C GLU A 76 -6.17 -7.06 -1.60
N ILE A 77 -5.78 -6.14 -2.49
CA ILE A 77 -4.39 -5.98 -2.90
C ILE A 77 -3.94 -4.54 -2.66
N THR A 78 -2.63 -4.36 -2.56
CA THR A 78 -2.01 -3.05 -2.37
C THR A 78 -1.10 -2.75 -3.55
N GLY A 79 -1.16 -1.51 -4.00
CA GLY A 79 -0.27 -0.99 -5.02
C GLY A 79 0.30 0.36 -4.64
N ALA A 80 1.03 0.96 -5.56
CA ALA A 80 1.57 2.30 -5.39
C ALA A 80 1.67 3.03 -6.72
N TYR A 81 1.44 4.33 -6.66
CA TYR A 81 1.57 5.22 -7.81
C TYR A 81 2.04 6.60 -7.34
N GLN A 82 3.20 7.00 -7.84
CA GLN A 82 3.80 8.33 -7.61
C GLN A 82 3.74 8.81 -6.14
N GLY A 83 4.23 7.96 -5.22
CA GLY A 83 4.33 8.31 -3.81
C GLY A 83 3.08 8.08 -2.99
N ASN A 84 2.02 7.49 -3.56
CA ASN A 84 0.80 7.13 -2.86
C ASN A 84 0.56 5.64 -2.91
N PHE A 85 0.08 5.08 -1.80
CA PHE A 85 -0.44 3.72 -1.78
C PHE A 85 -1.85 3.68 -2.36
N LEU A 86 -2.18 2.55 -2.97
CA LEU A 86 -3.52 2.21 -3.41
C LEU A 86 -3.93 0.90 -2.74
N PHE A 87 -5.09 0.90 -2.10
CA PHE A 87 -5.66 -0.28 -1.43
C PHE A 87 -6.95 -0.65 -2.15
N LEU A 88 -6.96 -1.82 -2.78
CA LEU A 88 -8.07 -2.25 -3.63
C LEU A 88 -8.77 -3.46 -3.00
N GLY A 89 -10.05 -3.34 -2.76
CA GLY A 89 -10.88 -4.38 -2.18
C GLY A 89 -12.31 -4.32 -2.71
N ASP A 90 -13.20 -5.07 -2.07
CA ASP A 90 -14.60 -5.18 -2.49
C ASP A 90 -15.35 -3.85 -2.40
N GLU A 91 -14.94 -2.97 -1.49
CA GLU A 91 -15.57 -1.66 -1.29
C GLU A 91 -15.12 -0.61 -2.30
N GLY A 92 -14.01 -0.86 -3.00
CA GLY A 92 -13.43 0.09 -3.95
C GLY A 92 -11.94 0.28 -3.72
N VAL A 93 -11.47 1.48 -4.05
CA VAL A 93 -10.06 1.85 -3.95
C VAL A 93 -9.89 2.97 -2.95
N PHE A 94 -8.99 2.77 -2.00
CA PHE A 94 -8.56 3.77 -1.04
C PHE A 94 -7.12 4.17 -1.31
N THR A 95 -6.74 5.37 -0.92
CA THR A 95 -5.38 5.88 -1.08
C THR A 95 -4.85 6.44 0.23
N SER A 96 -3.54 6.39 0.40
CA SER A 96 -2.83 6.99 1.52
C SER A 96 -1.38 7.26 1.12
N ASP A 97 -0.76 8.26 1.74
CA ASP A 97 0.67 8.52 1.59
C ASP A 97 1.53 7.64 2.52
N SER A 98 0.90 6.93 3.45
CA SER A 98 1.57 5.99 4.35
C SER A 98 0.81 4.67 4.44
N PHE A 99 1.55 3.58 4.70
CA PHE A 99 0.95 2.25 4.76
C PHE A 99 0.03 2.08 5.97
N ASP A 100 0.41 2.64 7.11
CA ASP A 100 -0.31 2.50 8.38
C ASP A 100 -1.17 3.72 8.72
N GLY A 101 -1.20 4.72 7.86
CA GLY A 101 -1.94 5.96 8.08
C GLY A 101 -3.40 5.87 7.68
N ALA A 102 -4.05 7.02 7.78
CA ALA A 102 -5.45 7.16 7.36
C ALA A 102 -5.58 6.90 5.86
N ARG A 103 -6.62 6.15 5.51
CA ARG A 103 -6.96 5.84 4.12
C ARG A 103 -8.14 6.68 3.69
N TYR A 104 -8.08 7.19 2.48
CA TYR A 104 -9.11 8.05 1.90
C TYR A 104 -9.76 7.37 0.72
N PRO A 105 -11.10 7.40 0.59
CA PRO A 105 -11.78 6.86 -0.58
C PRO A 105 -11.31 7.57 -1.85
N PHE A 106 -10.96 6.79 -2.86
CA PHE A 106 -10.50 7.31 -4.15
C PHE A 106 -11.47 6.93 -5.26
N LEU A 107 -11.79 5.65 -5.37
CA LEU A 107 -12.77 5.14 -6.32
C LEU A 107 -13.69 4.14 -5.61
N VAL A 108 -14.92 4.04 -6.08
CA VAL A 108 -15.90 3.08 -5.58
C VAL A 108 -16.42 2.21 -6.71
N HIS A 109 -16.92 1.02 -6.36
CA HIS A 109 -17.56 0.15 -7.33
C HIS A 109 -18.95 0.67 -7.68
N SER A 110 -19.24 0.78 -8.97
CA SER A 110 -20.56 1.06 -9.51
C SER A 110 -20.81 0.07 -10.66
N GLY A 111 -21.61 -0.95 -10.38
CA GLY A 111 -21.72 -2.09 -11.28
C GLY A 111 -20.35 -2.79 -11.43
N ASN A 112 -19.88 -2.91 -12.69
CA ASN A 112 -18.58 -3.51 -12.99
C ASN A 112 -17.47 -2.48 -13.18
N GLN A 113 -17.71 -1.22 -12.78
CA GLN A 113 -16.77 -0.12 -13.00
C GLN A 113 -16.29 0.48 -11.69
N LEU A 114 -15.09 1.06 -11.73
CA LEU A 114 -14.57 1.94 -10.68
C LEU A 114 -14.85 3.38 -11.11
N VAL A 115 -15.52 4.12 -10.25
CA VAL A 115 -15.91 5.51 -10.50
C VAL A 115 -15.56 6.38 -9.29
N PRO A 116 -15.41 7.71 -9.47
CA PRO A 116 -15.28 8.61 -8.33
C PRO A 116 -16.45 8.46 -7.36
N PRO A 117 -16.25 8.64 -6.03
CA PRO A 117 -17.30 8.39 -5.04
C PRO A 117 -18.61 9.15 -5.29
N GLY A 118 -18.53 10.37 -5.81
CA GLY A 118 -19.72 11.18 -6.09
C GLY A 118 -20.46 10.79 -7.39
N ALA A 119 -19.89 9.91 -8.22
CA ALA A 119 -20.46 9.47 -9.48
C ALA A 119 -21.08 8.06 -9.38
N ALA A 120 -21.03 7.42 -8.21
CA ALA A 120 -21.63 6.10 -8.01
C ALA A 120 -23.16 6.22 -8.10
N GLU A 121 -23.80 5.34 -8.86
CA GLU A 121 -25.26 5.25 -8.88
C GLU A 121 -25.79 4.73 -7.53
N PRO A 122 -26.89 5.27 -7.03
CA PRO A 122 -27.48 4.82 -5.77
C PRO A 122 -27.98 3.38 -5.82
#